data_4792b19a64a0f38afde2231a1edc6373
#
_entry.id   4792b19a64a0f38afde2231a1edc6373
#
_cell.length_a   1.000
_cell.length_b   1.000
_cell.length_c   1.000
_cell.angle_alpha   90.00
_cell.angle_beta   90.00
_cell.angle_gamma   90.00
#
_symmetry.space_group_name_H-M   'P 1'
#
loop_
_entity.id
_entity.type
_entity.pdbx_description
1 polymer ?
#
loop_
_entity_poly.entity_id
_entity_poly.type
_entity_poly.pdbx_seq_one_letter_code
_entity_poly.pdbx_strand_id
1 'polypeptide(L)'
;MTSLAITDGLLCLIAAAAAVTNRLPLAFRMGSALLAVTACLGVLRFSDLLPLPTLHSFFSTLSSSSAFLLMAVSSVWTSSAGATRAKYASILLIVSGAVGFVMVDLFELTRFGQVVAVLCVLQIIVYAARHKLLSALVGAVALELG
;
A
#
# COMPACT_ATOMS: atom_id res chain seq x y z
N MET A 1 -10.28 22.02 -6.10
CA MET A 1 -9.64 20.74 -5.79
C MET A 1 -9.74 19.85 -7.00
N THR A 2 -8.65 19.24 -7.41
CA THR A 2 -8.66 18.27 -8.52
C THR A 2 -9.32 16.97 -8.06
N SER A 3 -9.89 16.19 -9.00
CA SER A 3 -10.48 14.88 -8.69
C SER A 3 -9.45 13.96 -7.99
N LEU A 4 -8.17 14.07 -8.33
CA LEU A 4 -7.07 13.34 -7.70
C LEU A 4 -6.92 13.64 -6.21
N ALA A 5 -7.03 14.91 -5.80
CA ALA A 5 -6.95 15.27 -4.38
C ALA A 5 -8.11 14.68 -3.56
N ILE A 6 -9.29 14.54 -4.14
CA ILE A 6 -10.45 13.93 -3.47
C ILE A 6 -10.22 12.41 -3.32
N THR A 7 -9.77 11.75 -4.37
CA THR A 7 -9.47 10.31 -4.35
C THR A 7 -8.38 10.00 -3.32
N ASP A 8 -7.28 10.74 -3.33
CA ASP A 8 -6.21 10.59 -2.33
C ASP A 8 -6.70 10.88 -0.91
N GLY A 9 -7.61 11.86 -0.73
CA GLY A 9 -8.23 12.14 0.56
C GLY A 9 -9.04 10.96 1.11
N LEU A 10 -9.87 10.35 0.29
CA LEU A 10 -10.63 9.15 0.65
C LEU A 10 -9.70 7.98 0.97
N LEU A 11 -8.68 7.74 0.13
CA LEU A 11 -7.69 6.69 0.36
C LEU A 11 -6.93 6.93 1.66
N CYS A 12 -6.54 8.16 1.95
CA CYS A 12 -5.87 8.54 3.20
C CYS A 12 -6.73 8.18 4.41
N LEU A 13 -8.02 8.54 4.42
CA LEU A 13 -8.93 8.27 5.53
C LEU A 13 -9.14 6.76 5.74
N ILE A 14 -9.39 6.00 4.67
CA ILE A 14 -9.60 4.56 4.75
C ILE A 14 -8.32 3.85 5.22
N ALA A 15 -7.18 4.21 4.66
CA ALA A 15 -5.90 3.61 5.03
C ALA A 15 -5.50 3.98 6.48
N ALA A 16 -5.74 5.21 6.93
CA ALA A 16 -5.50 5.61 8.31
C ALA A 16 -6.39 4.84 9.29
N ALA A 17 -7.68 4.68 8.99
CA ALA A 17 -8.59 3.87 9.80
C ALA A 17 -8.12 2.41 9.90
N ALA A 18 -7.67 1.82 8.80
CA ALA A 18 -7.11 0.48 8.79
C ALA A 18 -5.81 0.37 9.61
N ALA A 19 -4.93 1.38 9.53
CA ALA A 19 -3.66 1.40 10.25
C ALA A 19 -3.85 1.38 11.78
N VAL A 20 -4.89 2.04 12.31
CA VAL A 20 -5.17 2.08 13.75
C VAL A 20 -6.04 0.93 14.25
N THR A 21 -6.59 0.11 13.37
CA THR A 21 -7.47 -1.00 13.73
C THR A 21 -6.67 -2.18 14.28
N ASN A 22 -6.70 -2.38 15.61
CA ASN A 22 -5.94 -3.43 16.29
C ASN A 22 -6.34 -4.87 15.94
N ARG A 23 -7.47 -5.08 15.27
CA ARG A 23 -7.93 -6.41 14.80
C ARG A 23 -7.18 -6.91 13.58
N LEU A 24 -6.51 -6.01 12.86
CA LEU A 24 -5.73 -6.34 11.67
C LEU A 24 -4.30 -6.75 12.03
N PRO A 25 -3.68 -7.68 11.27
CA PRO A 25 -2.28 -8.05 11.44
C PRO A 25 -1.35 -6.84 11.37
N LEU A 26 -0.24 -6.88 12.10
CA LEU A 26 0.68 -5.75 12.19
C LEU A 26 1.20 -5.30 10.83
N ALA A 27 1.59 -6.25 9.96
CA ALA A 27 2.09 -5.90 8.63
C ALA A 27 1.01 -5.23 7.75
N PHE A 28 -0.27 -5.64 7.87
CA PHE A 28 -1.38 -4.94 7.20
C PHE A 28 -1.48 -3.49 7.68
N ARG A 29 -1.41 -3.29 8.99
CA ARG A 29 -1.46 -1.95 9.59
C ARG A 29 -0.28 -1.07 9.14
N MET A 30 0.93 -1.64 9.06
CA MET A 30 2.11 -0.95 8.57
C MET A 30 1.97 -0.56 7.08
N GLY A 31 1.49 -1.48 6.24
CA GLY A 31 1.19 -1.19 4.84
C GLY A 31 0.13 -0.09 4.68
N SER A 32 -0.96 -0.17 5.47
CA SER A 32 -2.01 0.84 5.49
C SER A 32 -1.50 2.20 5.97
N ALA A 33 -0.65 2.25 6.99
CA ALA A 33 -0.03 3.50 7.46
C ALA A 33 0.83 4.15 6.37
N LEU A 34 1.61 3.35 5.64
CA LEU A 34 2.43 3.82 4.53
C LEU A 34 1.57 4.39 3.40
N LEU A 35 0.48 3.71 3.03
CA LEU A 35 -0.50 4.23 2.05
C LEU A 35 -1.15 5.53 2.53
N ALA A 36 -1.55 5.62 3.80
CA ALA A 36 -2.14 6.82 4.37
C ALA A 36 -1.20 8.03 4.27
N VAL A 37 0.10 7.84 4.60
CA VAL A 37 1.12 8.90 4.46
C VAL A 37 1.27 9.32 3.00
N THR A 38 1.36 8.36 2.08
CA THR A 38 1.51 8.65 0.64
C THR A 38 0.31 9.40 0.10
N ALA A 39 -0.90 8.96 0.42
CA ALA A 39 -2.14 9.60 0.00
C ALA A 39 -2.30 11.01 0.62
N CYS A 40 -1.90 11.20 1.88
CA CYS A 40 -1.86 12.53 2.50
C CYS A 40 -0.92 13.49 1.74
N LEU A 41 0.28 13.03 1.37
CA LEU A 41 1.21 13.79 0.53
C LEU A 41 0.63 14.09 -0.86
N GLY A 42 -0.14 13.15 -1.41
CA GLY A 42 -0.89 13.34 -2.66
C GLY A 42 -1.93 14.47 -2.54
N VAL A 43 -2.72 14.48 -1.47
CA VAL A 43 -3.67 15.57 -1.19
C VAL A 43 -2.97 16.91 -1.12
N LEU A 44 -1.86 17.01 -0.37
CA LEU A 44 -1.11 18.25 -0.22
C LEU A 44 -0.54 18.75 -1.55
N ARG A 45 -0.04 17.84 -2.38
CA ARG A 45 0.51 18.13 -3.71
C ARG A 45 -0.56 18.57 -4.70
N PHE A 46 -1.67 17.80 -4.82
CA PHE A 46 -2.70 18.04 -5.83
C PHE A 46 -3.71 19.12 -5.45
N SER A 47 -3.69 19.56 -4.19
CA SER A 47 -4.44 20.75 -3.73
C SER A 47 -3.62 22.04 -3.82
N ASP A 48 -2.39 21.98 -4.33
CA ASP A 48 -1.45 23.12 -4.40
C ASP A 48 -1.12 23.76 -3.03
N LEU A 49 -1.37 23.03 -1.94
CA LEU A 49 -1.08 23.52 -0.59
C LEU A 49 0.42 23.49 -0.30
N LEU A 50 1.12 22.44 -0.72
CA LEU A 50 2.56 22.30 -0.54
C LEU A 50 3.19 21.59 -1.75
N PRO A 51 4.15 22.23 -2.45
CA PRO A 51 4.86 21.62 -3.56
C PRO A 51 5.95 20.65 -3.05
N LEU A 52 5.59 19.42 -2.75
CA LEU A 52 6.51 18.38 -2.26
C LEU A 52 6.67 17.22 -3.28
N PRO A 53 7.08 17.49 -4.54
CA PRO A 53 7.11 16.45 -5.58
C PRO A 53 8.08 15.31 -5.25
N THR A 54 9.26 15.63 -4.74
CA THR A 54 10.30 14.63 -4.40
C THR A 54 9.85 13.72 -3.26
N LEU A 55 9.27 14.30 -2.20
CA LEU A 55 8.80 13.54 -1.06
C LEU A 55 7.62 12.64 -1.44
N HIS A 56 6.67 13.16 -2.22
CA HIS A 56 5.56 12.36 -2.74
C HIS A 56 6.06 11.22 -3.63
N SER A 57 7.01 11.48 -4.55
CA SER A 57 7.59 10.45 -5.41
C SER A 57 8.28 9.35 -4.59
N PHE A 58 9.08 9.73 -3.58
CA PHE A 58 9.72 8.78 -2.67
C PHE A 58 8.71 7.87 -1.99
N PHE A 59 7.69 8.44 -1.33
CA PHE A 59 6.67 7.65 -0.64
C PHE A 59 5.79 6.87 -1.62
N SER A 60 5.54 7.36 -2.82
CA SER A 60 4.81 6.65 -3.86
C SER A 60 5.56 5.38 -4.30
N THR A 61 6.87 5.47 -4.56
CA THR A 61 7.71 4.31 -4.90
C THR A 61 7.75 3.31 -3.74
N LEU A 62 7.93 3.79 -2.52
CA LEU A 62 7.96 2.94 -1.32
C LEU A 62 6.61 2.24 -1.10
N SER A 63 5.49 2.95 -1.22
CA SER A 63 4.15 2.38 -1.06
C SER A 63 3.82 1.34 -2.13
N SER A 64 4.08 1.65 -3.39
CA SER A 64 3.74 0.76 -4.49
C SER A 64 4.54 -0.55 -4.45
N SER A 65 5.78 -0.53 -3.95
CA SER A 65 6.62 -1.72 -3.81
C SER A 65 6.43 -2.47 -2.49
N SER A 66 6.10 -1.78 -1.39
CA SER A 66 6.11 -2.38 -0.04
C SER A 66 4.75 -2.47 0.61
N ALA A 67 3.88 -1.43 0.50
CA ALA A 67 2.62 -1.41 1.22
C ALA A 67 1.69 -2.53 0.74
N PHE A 68 1.52 -2.67 -0.56
CA PHE A 68 0.68 -3.74 -1.14
C PHE A 68 1.22 -5.13 -0.82
N LEU A 69 2.55 -5.32 -0.82
CA LEU A 69 3.16 -6.59 -0.45
C LEU A 69 2.90 -6.94 1.03
N LEU A 70 3.04 -5.98 1.94
CA LEU A 70 2.72 -6.16 3.36
C LEU A 70 1.25 -6.52 3.57
N MET A 71 0.34 -5.86 2.85
CA MET A 71 -1.09 -6.15 2.91
C MET A 71 -1.41 -7.53 2.32
N ALA A 72 -0.80 -7.91 1.19
CA ALA A 72 -0.98 -9.21 0.56
C ALA A 72 -0.50 -10.34 1.47
N VAL A 73 0.71 -10.23 2.03
CA VAL A 73 1.25 -11.21 3.01
C VAL A 73 0.32 -11.34 4.20
N SER A 74 -0.18 -10.23 4.73
CA SER A 74 -1.07 -10.23 5.89
C SER A 74 -2.43 -10.83 5.60
N SER A 75 -2.96 -10.62 4.40
CA SER A 75 -4.30 -11.12 4.01
C SER A 75 -4.28 -12.62 3.75
N VAL A 76 -3.19 -13.13 3.17
CA VAL A 76 -3.07 -14.55 2.79
C VAL A 76 -2.48 -15.40 3.91
N TRP A 77 -1.53 -14.86 4.68
CA TRP A 77 -0.80 -15.57 5.74
C TRP A 77 -0.92 -14.84 7.08
N THR A 78 -2.14 -14.64 7.54
CA THR A 78 -2.46 -13.87 8.76
C THR A 78 -1.72 -14.33 10.02
N SER A 79 -1.43 -15.63 10.11
CA SER A 79 -0.69 -16.24 11.25
C SER A 79 0.81 -16.29 11.06
N SER A 80 1.34 -15.88 9.91
CA SER A 80 2.78 -15.92 9.66
C SER A 80 3.57 -14.95 10.54
N ALA A 81 4.81 -15.30 10.85
CA ALA A 81 5.71 -14.41 11.57
C ALA A 81 5.95 -13.08 10.82
N GLY A 82 5.91 -13.11 9.48
CA GLY A 82 6.01 -11.92 8.64
C GLY A 82 4.85 -10.96 8.79
N ALA A 83 3.64 -11.49 9.06
CA ALA A 83 2.44 -10.67 9.24
C ALA A 83 2.24 -10.15 10.68
N THR A 84 2.72 -10.91 11.69
CA THR A 84 2.40 -10.66 13.12
C THR A 84 3.53 -10.04 13.91
N ARG A 85 4.78 -10.33 13.57
CA ARG A 85 5.96 -9.85 14.31
C ARG A 85 6.56 -8.61 13.66
N ALA A 86 6.73 -7.54 14.44
CA ALA A 86 7.29 -6.26 13.99
C ALA A 86 8.62 -6.41 13.26
N LYS A 87 9.54 -7.24 13.80
CA LYS A 87 10.85 -7.48 13.20
C LYS A 87 10.75 -7.95 11.73
N TYR A 88 9.90 -8.94 11.46
CA TYR A 88 9.78 -9.51 10.12
C TYR A 88 8.99 -8.60 9.17
N ALA A 89 7.96 -7.92 9.68
CA ALA A 89 7.23 -6.93 8.90
C ALA A 89 8.14 -5.76 8.49
N SER A 90 9.00 -5.27 9.40
CA SER A 90 9.97 -4.22 9.09
C SER A 90 11.05 -4.69 8.10
N ILE A 91 11.55 -5.92 8.25
CA ILE A 91 12.50 -6.48 7.26
C ILE A 91 11.84 -6.56 5.88
N LEU A 92 10.59 -7.04 5.81
CA LEU A 92 9.85 -7.13 4.55
C LEU A 92 9.67 -5.74 3.91
N LEU A 93 9.31 -4.74 4.70
CA LEU A 93 9.16 -3.35 4.25
C LEU A 93 10.50 -2.80 3.70
N ILE A 94 11.58 -2.96 4.45
CA ILE A 94 12.90 -2.44 4.05
C ILE A 94 13.40 -3.14 2.79
N VAL A 95 13.32 -4.46 2.74
CA VAL A 95 13.81 -5.24 1.59
C VAL A 95 12.99 -4.94 0.34
N SER A 96 11.66 -4.95 0.43
CA SER A 96 10.81 -4.66 -0.73
C SER A 96 10.92 -3.20 -1.18
N GLY A 97 11.08 -2.26 -0.25
CA GLY A 97 11.35 -0.86 -0.56
C GLY A 97 12.68 -0.67 -1.27
N ALA A 98 13.76 -1.28 -0.75
CA ALA A 98 15.07 -1.23 -1.38
C ALA A 98 15.04 -1.81 -2.80
N VAL A 99 14.38 -2.96 -3.00
CA VAL A 99 14.17 -3.54 -4.33
C VAL A 99 13.38 -2.59 -5.22
N GLY A 100 12.33 -1.97 -4.71
CA GLY A 100 11.54 -0.98 -5.46
C GLY A 100 12.39 0.19 -5.97
N PHE A 101 13.22 0.78 -5.10
CA PHE A 101 14.13 1.86 -5.50
C PHE A 101 15.18 1.41 -6.50
N VAL A 102 15.82 0.25 -6.28
CA VAL A 102 16.80 -0.30 -7.23
C VAL A 102 16.15 -0.51 -8.61
N MET A 103 14.94 -1.05 -8.66
CA MET A 103 14.25 -1.28 -9.94
C MET A 103 13.87 0.02 -10.64
N VAL A 104 13.46 1.05 -9.89
CA VAL A 104 13.07 2.34 -10.48
C VAL A 104 14.29 3.18 -10.84
N ASP A 105 15.26 3.32 -9.94
CA ASP A 105 16.35 4.27 -10.11
C ASP A 105 17.53 3.68 -10.89
N LEU A 106 17.84 2.39 -10.73
CA LEU A 106 18.99 1.75 -11.37
C LEU A 106 18.62 1.07 -12.70
N PHE A 107 17.45 0.43 -12.75
CA PHE A 107 16.98 -0.26 -13.95
C PHE A 107 15.94 0.55 -14.76
N GLU A 108 15.62 1.77 -14.34
CA GLU A 108 14.68 2.68 -14.99
C GLU A 108 13.27 2.07 -15.22
N LEU A 109 12.91 1.05 -14.43
CA LEU A 109 11.62 0.37 -14.50
C LEU A 109 10.54 1.17 -13.77
N THR A 110 10.16 2.33 -14.33
CA THR A 110 9.22 3.29 -13.72
C THR A 110 7.86 2.68 -13.36
N ARG A 111 7.45 1.59 -14.01
CA ARG A 111 6.19 0.88 -13.74
C ARG A 111 6.32 -0.31 -12.77
N PHE A 112 7.52 -0.57 -12.24
CA PHE A 112 7.75 -1.71 -11.35
C PHE A 112 6.77 -1.77 -10.16
N GLY A 113 6.62 -0.65 -9.46
CA GLY A 113 5.70 -0.57 -8.33
C GLY A 113 4.24 -0.83 -8.71
N GLN A 114 3.78 -0.36 -9.87
CA GLN A 114 2.43 -0.63 -10.36
C GLN A 114 2.23 -2.13 -10.63
N VAL A 115 3.20 -2.79 -11.25
CA VAL A 115 3.14 -4.24 -11.51
C VAL A 115 3.07 -5.01 -10.18
N VAL A 116 3.90 -4.65 -9.21
CA VAL A 116 3.87 -5.27 -7.86
C VAL A 116 2.50 -5.06 -7.21
N ALA A 117 1.96 -3.83 -7.23
CA ALA A 117 0.66 -3.52 -6.66
C ALA A 117 -0.46 -4.37 -7.29
N VAL A 118 -0.52 -4.41 -8.62
CA VAL A 118 -1.52 -5.22 -9.36
C VAL A 118 -1.41 -6.71 -9.00
N LEU A 119 -0.20 -7.27 -8.97
CA LEU A 119 0.00 -8.68 -8.62
C LEU A 119 -0.44 -8.97 -7.17
N CYS A 120 -0.14 -8.08 -6.22
CA CYS A 120 -0.56 -8.21 -4.83
C CYS A 120 -2.08 -8.15 -4.69
N VAL A 121 -2.72 -7.20 -5.38
CA VAL A 121 -4.19 -7.07 -5.37
C VAL A 121 -4.86 -8.29 -6.00
N LEU A 122 -4.36 -8.78 -7.14
CA LEU A 122 -4.85 -10.02 -7.77
C LEU A 122 -4.72 -11.21 -6.81
N GLN A 123 -3.60 -11.32 -6.08
CA GLN A 123 -3.41 -12.36 -5.06
C GLN A 123 -4.46 -12.27 -3.96
N ILE A 124 -4.75 -11.08 -3.46
CA ILE A 124 -5.78 -10.84 -2.44
C ILE A 124 -7.17 -11.24 -2.99
N ILE A 125 -7.49 -10.83 -4.22
CA ILE A 125 -8.76 -11.16 -4.88
C ILE A 125 -8.93 -12.68 -5.01
N VAL A 126 -7.91 -13.38 -5.54
CA VAL A 126 -7.95 -14.85 -5.70
C VAL A 126 -8.12 -15.54 -4.35
N TYR A 127 -7.41 -15.08 -3.32
CA TYR A 127 -7.55 -15.62 -1.96
C TYR A 127 -8.96 -15.39 -1.42
N ALA A 128 -9.47 -14.17 -1.51
CA ALA A 128 -10.80 -13.80 -1.04
C ALA A 128 -11.91 -14.60 -1.75
N ALA A 129 -11.78 -14.78 -3.07
CA ALA A 129 -12.73 -15.58 -3.86
C ALA A 129 -12.71 -17.05 -3.44
N ARG A 130 -11.52 -17.65 -3.24
CA ARG A 130 -11.39 -19.05 -2.80
C ARG A 130 -11.97 -19.29 -1.40
N HIS A 131 -11.86 -18.32 -0.51
CA HIS A 131 -12.36 -18.41 0.85
C HIS A 131 -13.75 -17.78 1.05
N LYS A 132 -14.43 -17.37 -0.04
CA LYS A 132 -15.75 -16.72 -0.04
C LYS A 132 -15.80 -15.47 0.87
N LEU A 133 -14.70 -14.76 0.98
CA LEU A 133 -14.58 -13.53 1.78
C LEU A 133 -14.99 -12.31 0.95
N LEU A 134 -16.30 -12.11 0.82
CA LEU A 134 -16.86 -11.04 -0.02
C LEU A 134 -16.38 -9.63 0.37
N SER A 135 -16.22 -9.37 1.67
CA SER A 135 -15.73 -8.08 2.18
C SER A 135 -14.28 -7.76 1.75
N ALA A 136 -13.42 -8.79 1.70
CA ALA A 136 -12.05 -8.63 1.23
C ALA A 136 -11.99 -8.37 -0.28
N LEU A 137 -12.90 -9.01 -1.04
CA LEU A 137 -13.03 -8.78 -2.48
C LEU A 137 -13.44 -7.34 -2.79
N VAL A 138 -14.46 -6.83 -2.10
CA VAL A 138 -14.94 -5.45 -2.26
C VAL A 138 -13.84 -4.45 -1.92
N GLY A 139 -13.08 -4.67 -0.83
CA GLY A 139 -11.97 -3.81 -0.45
C GLY A 139 -10.83 -3.80 -1.47
N ALA A 140 -10.50 -4.96 -2.05
CA ALA A 140 -9.46 -5.07 -3.07
C ALA A 140 -9.84 -4.37 -4.37
N VAL A 141 -11.09 -4.51 -4.82
CA VAL A 141 -11.59 -3.81 -6.01
C VAL A 141 -11.63 -2.30 -5.79
N ALA A 142 -12.01 -1.83 -4.60
CA ALA A 142 -12.00 -0.40 -4.28
C ALA A 142 -10.59 0.21 -4.32
N LEU A 143 -9.54 -0.55 -3.95
CA LEU A 143 -8.15 -0.12 -4.02
C LEU A 143 -7.63 0.04 -5.46
N GLU A 144 -8.15 -0.75 -6.41
CA GLU A 144 -7.76 -0.65 -7.83
C GLU A 144 -8.45 0.52 -8.57
N LEU A 145 -9.64 0.91 -8.10
CA LEU A 145 -10.44 1.96 -8.75
C LEU A 145 -10.11 3.38 -8.23
N GLY A 146 -9.33 3.50 -7.16
CA GLY A 146 -8.87 4.78 -6.58
C GLY A 146 -7.52 5.19 -7.06
#